data_1353af65f21bb3f68a796389da8d5849
#
_entry.id   1353af65f21bb3f68a796389da8d5849
#
_cell.length_a   1.000
_cell.length_b   1.000
_cell.length_c   1.000
_cell.angle_alpha   90.00
_cell.angle_beta   90.00
_cell.angle_gamma   90.00
#
_symmetry.space_group_name_H-M   'P 1'
#
loop_
_entity.id
_entity.type
_entity.pdbx_description
1 polymer ?
#
loop_
_entity_poly.entity_id
_entity_poly.type
_entity_poly.pdbx_seq_one_letter_code
_entity_poly.pdbx_strand_id
1 'polypeptide(L)'
;MGWAAAAGEAATKDGSWRELLLASDGSSIGGWLLATLLFAWQFPHFMALSWPIREEYKAAGLRMLAWTNSARNSRVALRYSLIFIPICVSLCAAGVTEWSFAVTSLPVNLWLAREAVRFWKHDGHKGSARGLFWASVWHLPVVLMLAMLQKKDMWSRAWKGVFGEPDQAAEGLWEVEELEEMASMTADKVSEASQAIHPPRK
;
A
#
# COMPACT_ATOMS: atom_id res chain seq x y z
N MET A 1 -4.45 13.90 -1.00
CA MET A 1 -4.71 14.47 -2.33
C MET A 1 -4.66 13.40 -3.43
N GLY A 2 -3.54 12.68 -3.63
CA GLY A 2 -3.43 11.69 -4.72
C GLY A 2 -4.43 10.53 -4.69
N TRP A 3 -4.77 10.01 -3.51
CA TRP A 3 -5.80 8.97 -3.37
C TRP A 3 -7.18 9.50 -3.74
N ALA A 4 -7.55 10.70 -3.26
CA ALA A 4 -8.82 11.33 -3.59
C ALA A 4 -8.94 11.66 -5.08
N ALA A 5 -7.85 12.01 -5.75
CA ALA A 5 -7.82 12.23 -7.20
C ALA A 5 -8.02 10.93 -7.98
N ALA A 6 -7.38 9.82 -7.53
CA ALA A 6 -7.53 8.51 -8.17
C ALA A 6 -8.91 7.88 -7.93
N ALA A 7 -9.49 8.09 -6.75
CA ALA A 7 -10.85 7.63 -6.42
C ALA A 7 -11.95 8.56 -6.99
N GLY A 8 -11.62 9.83 -7.25
CA GLY A 8 -12.54 10.84 -7.78
C GLY A 8 -13.10 10.51 -9.17
N GLU A 9 -12.34 9.79 -9.98
CA GLU A 9 -12.76 9.35 -11.30
C GLU A 9 -13.88 8.27 -11.21
N ALA A 10 -13.84 7.44 -10.19
CA ALA A 10 -14.90 6.47 -9.90
C ALA A 10 -16.10 7.13 -9.19
N ALA A 11 -15.86 8.10 -8.31
CA ALA A 11 -16.89 8.81 -7.55
C ALA A 11 -17.66 9.85 -8.38
N THR A 12 -17.07 10.36 -9.48
CA THR A 12 -17.74 11.34 -10.36
C THR A 12 -18.86 10.73 -11.19
N LYS A 13 -18.96 9.41 -11.32
CA LYS A 13 -20.07 8.76 -12.03
C LYS A 13 -21.41 8.90 -11.31
N ASP A 14 -21.41 8.96 -9.96
CA ASP A 14 -22.63 9.04 -9.15
C ASP A 14 -22.69 10.26 -8.20
N GLY A 15 -21.70 11.15 -8.20
CA GLY A 15 -21.68 12.41 -7.46
C GLY A 15 -21.69 12.26 -5.92
N SER A 16 -21.49 11.06 -5.38
CA SER A 16 -21.56 10.78 -3.95
C SER A 16 -20.18 10.81 -3.29
N TRP A 17 -19.90 11.82 -2.48
CA TRP A 17 -18.72 11.86 -1.60
C TRP A 17 -18.67 10.68 -0.61
N ARG A 18 -19.80 9.99 -0.37
CA ARG A 18 -19.87 8.79 0.45
C ARG A 18 -19.06 7.63 -0.15
N GLU A 19 -19.07 7.46 -1.45
CA GLU A 19 -18.29 6.43 -2.13
C GLU A 19 -16.80 6.70 -2.07
N LEU A 20 -16.39 7.98 -2.04
CA LEU A 20 -14.97 8.35 -1.84
C LEU A 20 -14.44 7.92 -0.46
N LEU A 21 -15.29 7.96 0.57
CA LEU A 21 -14.92 7.66 1.96
C LEU A 21 -15.25 6.21 2.35
N LEU A 22 -16.30 5.63 1.78
CA LEU A 22 -16.87 4.35 2.16
C LEU A 22 -17.28 3.55 0.92
N ALA A 23 -16.37 3.41 -0.04
CA ALA A 23 -16.64 2.62 -1.23
C ALA A 23 -16.98 1.18 -0.85
N SER A 24 -18.10 0.69 -1.37
CA SER A 24 -18.63 -0.66 -1.09
C SER A 24 -17.71 -1.77 -1.62
N ASP A 25 -16.84 -1.46 -2.58
CA ASP A 25 -15.84 -2.34 -3.17
C ASP A 25 -14.54 -2.46 -2.35
N GLY A 26 -14.44 -1.76 -1.20
CA GLY A 26 -13.26 -1.75 -0.33
C GLY A 26 -12.10 -0.89 -0.84
N SER A 27 -12.24 -0.17 -1.96
CA SER A 27 -11.18 0.69 -2.53
C SER A 27 -10.76 1.81 -1.59
N SER A 28 -11.66 2.29 -0.72
CA SER A 28 -11.38 3.33 0.28
C SER A 28 -10.51 2.86 1.46
N ILE A 29 -10.42 1.55 1.73
CA ILE A 29 -9.65 1.00 2.87
C ILE A 29 -8.18 1.41 2.79
N GLY A 30 -7.58 1.36 1.61
CA GLY A 30 -6.19 1.78 1.40
C GLY A 30 -5.95 3.24 1.76
N GLY A 31 -6.89 4.13 1.39
CA GLY A 31 -6.86 5.55 1.75
C GLY A 31 -6.91 5.76 3.26
N TRP A 32 -7.80 5.06 3.96
CA TRP A 32 -7.91 5.12 5.42
C TRP A 32 -6.68 4.58 6.13
N LEU A 33 -6.08 3.50 5.64
CA LEU A 33 -4.84 2.94 6.20
C LEU A 33 -3.67 3.92 6.02
N LEU A 34 -3.55 4.56 4.86
CA LEU A 34 -2.54 5.60 4.63
C LEU A 34 -2.77 6.84 5.52
N ALA A 35 -4.02 7.28 5.68
CA ALA A 35 -4.36 8.36 6.59
C ALA A 35 -4.01 8.00 8.05
N THR A 36 -4.29 6.78 8.47
CA THR A 36 -3.93 6.25 9.80
C THR A 36 -2.41 6.19 9.98
N LEU A 37 -1.66 5.79 8.95
CA LEU A 37 -0.20 5.78 8.96
C LEU A 37 0.34 7.20 9.17
N LEU A 38 -0.13 8.19 8.40
CA LEU A 38 0.27 9.59 8.54
C LEU A 38 -0.11 10.16 9.90
N PHE A 39 -1.31 9.83 10.39
CA PHE A 39 -1.76 10.25 11.72
C PHE A 39 -0.87 9.64 12.81
N ALA A 40 -0.56 8.37 12.76
CA ALA A 40 0.32 7.71 13.73
C ALA A 40 1.74 8.31 13.69
N TRP A 41 2.25 8.67 12.50
CA TRP A 41 3.57 9.24 12.32
C TRP A 41 3.76 10.58 13.03
N GLN A 42 2.73 11.38 13.13
CA GLN A 42 2.81 12.69 13.80
C GLN A 42 3.28 12.58 15.26
N PHE A 43 2.89 11.51 15.96
CA PHE A 43 3.19 11.39 17.40
C PHE A 43 4.67 11.21 17.71
N PRO A 44 5.39 10.20 17.19
CA PRO A 44 6.82 10.05 17.47
C PRO A 44 7.60 11.26 16.96
N HIS A 45 7.22 11.82 15.81
CA HIS A 45 7.86 13.00 15.25
C HIS A 45 7.68 14.23 16.15
N PHE A 46 6.45 14.57 16.49
CA PHE A 46 6.15 15.74 17.31
C PHE A 46 6.66 15.60 18.76
N MET A 47 6.54 14.41 19.37
CA MET A 47 7.04 14.18 20.73
C MET A 47 8.56 14.33 20.79
N ALA A 48 9.29 13.91 19.76
CA ALA A 48 10.73 14.10 19.65
C ALA A 48 11.10 15.58 19.40
N LEU A 49 10.37 16.27 18.52
CA LEU A 49 10.58 17.69 18.20
C LEU A 49 10.26 18.59 19.40
N SER A 50 9.23 18.28 20.15
CA SER A 50 8.81 19.08 21.32
C SER A 50 9.84 19.12 22.46
N TRP A 51 10.73 18.15 22.53
CA TRP A 51 11.73 18.06 23.58
C TRP A 51 12.76 19.18 23.58
N PRO A 52 13.46 19.53 22.47
CA PRO A 52 14.45 20.61 22.46
C PRO A 52 13.83 21.99 22.70
N ILE A 53 12.60 22.23 22.25
CA ILE A 53 11.92 23.53 22.34
C ILE A 53 11.06 23.69 23.61
N ARG A 54 11.08 22.72 24.54
CA ARG A 54 10.20 22.70 25.72
C ARG A 54 10.37 23.90 26.66
N GLU A 55 11.60 24.41 26.81
CA GLU A 55 11.88 25.56 27.68
C GLU A 55 11.33 26.86 27.09
N GLU A 56 11.37 27.02 25.78
CA GLU A 56 10.79 28.17 25.08
C GLU A 56 9.27 28.21 25.24
N TYR A 57 8.61 27.05 25.07
CA TYR A 57 7.16 26.94 25.30
C TYR A 57 6.77 27.17 26.77
N LYS A 58 7.62 26.70 27.69
CA LYS A 58 7.43 26.94 29.11
C LYS A 58 7.53 28.45 29.45
N ALA A 59 8.54 29.12 28.88
CA ALA A 59 8.72 30.58 29.04
C ALA A 59 7.56 31.39 28.44
N ALA A 60 6.97 30.90 27.33
CA ALA A 60 5.80 31.47 26.69
C ALA A 60 4.47 31.20 27.45
N GLY A 61 4.50 30.43 28.55
CA GLY A 61 3.31 30.05 29.31
C GLY A 61 2.45 28.97 28.66
N LEU A 62 2.90 28.36 27.53
CA LEU A 62 2.15 27.36 26.81
C LEU A 62 2.38 25.96 27.41
N ARG A 63 1.30 25.22 27.68
CA ARG A 63 1.37 23.87 28.25
C ARG A 63 1.67 22.85 27.18
N MET A 64 2.79 22.13 27.31
CA MET A 64 3.24 21.10 26.41
C MET A 64 3.61 19.82 27.20
N LEU A 65 3.31 18.66 26.64
CA LEU A 65 3.53 17.38 27.33
C LEU A 65 5.01 17.12 27.64
N ALA A 66 5.92 17.60 26.78
CA ALA A 66 7.35 17.41 26.93
C ALA A 66 7.94 17.97 28.23
N TRP A 67 7.39 19.09 28.77
CA TRP A 67 7.84 19.66 30.06
C TRP A 67 6.88 19.39 31.21
N THR A 68 5.57 19.17 30.94
CA THR A 68 4.61 18.87 32.02
C THR A 68 4.71 17.43 32.50
N ASN A 69 4.98 16.46 31.58
CA ASN A 69 5.15 15.05 31.89
C ASN A 69 5.98 14.34 30.82
N SER A 70 7.31 14.38 30.95
CA SER A 70 8.26 13.76 30.00
C SER A 70 8.06 12.26 29.87
N ALA A 71 7.75 11.56 30.96
CA ALA A 71 7.49 10.13 30.96
C ALA A 71 6.23 9.74 30.17
N ARG A 72 5.22 10.59 30.14
CA ARG A 72 4.04 10.41 29.29
C ARG A 72 4.35 10.72 27.84
N ASN A 73 5.13 11.76 27.58
CA ASN A 73 5.60 12.14 26.25
C ASN A 73 6.34 10.99 25.57
N SER A 74 7.29 10.37 26.26
CA SER A 74 8.07 9.26 25.74
C SER A 74 7.26 7.99 25.56
N ARG A 75 6.30 7.70 26.46
CA ARG A 75 5.38 6.54 26.30
C ARG A 75 4.45 6.68 25.10
N VAL A 76 3.95 7.88 24.83
CA VAL A 76 3.12 8.14 23.65
C VAL A 76 3.94 7.91 22.39
N ALA A 77 5.14 8.49 22.31
CA ALA A 77 6.02 8.25 21.16
C ALA A 77 6.27 6.75 20.91
N LEU A 78 6.57 5.98 21.97
CA LEU A 78 6.82 4.54 21.86
C LEU A 78 5.58 3.78 21.35
N ARG A 79 4.39 4.06 21.91
CA ARG A 79 3.16 3.37 21.49
C ARG A 79 2.87 3.57 20.03
N TYR A 80 2.95 4.80 19.54
CA TYR A 80 2.69 5.11 18.15
C TYR A 80 3.78 4.61 17.21
N SER A 81 5.03 4.52 17.67
CA SER A 81 6.11 3.88 16.90
C SER A 81 5.89 2.37 16.69
N LEU A 82 5.29 1.68 17.66
CA LEU A 82 4.97 0.25 17.54
C LEU A 82 3.75 -0.03 16.67
N ILE A 83 2.81 0.91 16.56
CA ILE A 83 1.59 0.79 15.74
C ILE A 83 1.92 0.70 14.24
N PHE A 84 3.08 1.17 13.77
CA PHE A 84 3.47 1.07 12.35
C PHE A 84 3.55 -0.36 11.85
N ILE A 85 3.98 -1.30 12.69
CA ILE A 85 4.09 -2.71 12.29
C ILE A 85 2.71 -3.28 11.89
N PRO A 86 1.66 -3.22 12.73
CA PRO A 86 0.35 -3.70 12.32
C PRO A 86 -0.28 -2.87 11.20
N ILE A 87 0.00 -1.56 11.07
CA ILE A 87 -0.48 -0.77 9.94
C ILE A 87 0.11 -1.28 8.62
N CYS A 88 1.44 -1.53 8.57
CA CYS A 88 2.08 -2.07 7.37
C CYS A 88 1.55 -3.46 7.00
N VAL A 89 1.31 -4.33 7.99
CA VAL A 89 0.68 -5.64 7.76
C VAL A 89 -0.75 -5.48 7.25
N SER A 90 -1.52 -4.53 7.80
CA SER A 90 -2.90 -4.25 7.36
C SER A 90 -2.95 -3.74 5.91
N LEU A 91 -1.96 -2.97 5.45
CA LEU A 91 -1.85 -2.55 4.04
C LEU A 91 -1.67 -3.75 3.10
N CYS A 92 -0.90 -4.77 3.53
CA CYS A 92 -0.76 -6.02 2.78
C CYS A 92 -2.06 -6.84 2.81
N ALA A 93 -2.68 -6.99 3.98
CA ALA A 93 -3.94 -7.73 4.14
C ALA A 93 -5.11 -7.10 3.37
N ALA A 94 -5.14 -5.76 3.28
CA ALA A 94 -6.10 -5.03 2.46
C ALA A 94 -5.81 -5.10 0.94
N GLY A 95 -4.75 -5.79 0.51
CA GLY A 95 -4.40 -5.93 -0.90
C GLY A 95 -3.89 -4.64 -1.57
N VAL A 96 -3.52 -3.63 -0.79
CA VAL A 96 -2.95 -2.35 -1.30
C VAL A 96 -1.51 -2.54 -1.75
N THR A 97 -0.75 -3.32 -0.97
CA THR A 97 0.66 -3.66 -1.23
C THR A 97 0.85 -5.17 -1.24
N GLU A 98 1.94 -5.62 -1.83
CA GLU A 98 2.33 -7.02 -1.79
C GLU A 98 2.85 -7.43 -0.40
N TRP A 99 2.83 -8.72 -0.07
CA TRP A 99 3.34 -9.24 1.20
C TRP A 99 4.83 -8.98 1.42
N SER A 100 5.59 -8.82 0.35
CA SER A 100 7.00 -8.39 0.38
C SER A 100 7.19 -7.06 1.12
N PHE A 101 6.20 -6.15 1.05
CA PHE A 101 6.21 -4.87 1.76
C PHE A 101 6.26 -5.05 3.29
N ALA A 102 5.54 -6.02 3.84
CA ALA A 102 5.58 -6.28 5.29
C ALA A 102 7.00 -6.63 5.75
N VAL A 103 7.74 -7.41 4.94
CA VAL A 103 9.12 -7.81 5.25
C VAL A 103 10.10 -6.66 5.04
N THR A 104 9.99 -5.94 3.92
CA THR A 104 10.92 -4.86 3.57
C THR A 104 10.74 -3.60 4.43
N SER A 105 9.53 -3.33 4.93
CA SER A 105 9.26 -2.22 5.86
C SER A 105 9.69 -2.53 7.30
N LEU A 106 9.84 -3.80 7.66
CA LEU A 106 10.15 -4.22 9.03
C LEU A 106 11.46 -3.61 9.57
N PRO A 107 12.60 -3.60 8.85
CA PRO A 107 13.84 -2.99 9.34
C PRO A 107 13.68 -1.50 9.69
N VAL A 108 12.92 -0.77 8.88
CA VAL A 108 12.68 0.67 9.08
C VAL A 108 11.76 0.90 10.28
N ASN A 109 10.72 0.08 10.44
CA ASN A 109 9.83 0.10 11.58
C ASN A 109 10.58 -0.27 12.89
N LEU A 110 11.45 -1.27 12.85
CA LEU A 110 12.27 -1.67 14.00
C LEU A 110 13.30 -0.60 14.38
N TRP A 111 13.88 0.09 13.40
CA TRP A 111 14.78 1.22 13.67
C TRP A 111 14.04 2.34 14.39
N LEU A 112 12.86 2.74 13.91
CA LEU A 112 12.04 3.75 14.58
C LEU A 112 11.66 3.30 16.00
N ALA A 113 11.21 2.05 16.16
CA ALA A 113 10.85 1.48 17.46
C ALA A 113 12.04 1.47 18.43
N ARG A 114 13.26 1.11 17.96
CA ARG A 114 14.49 1.15 18.75
C ARG A 114 14.78 2.55 19.27
N GLU A 115 14.71 3.57 18.40
CA GLU A 115 14.95 4.95 18.82
C GLU A 115 13.84 5.45 19.77
N ALA A 116 12.59 5.01 19.59
CA ALA A 116 11.50 5.29 20.52
C ALA A 116 11.70 4.64 21.89
N VAL A 117 12.24 3.41 21.95
CA VAL A 117 12.65 2.76 23.20
C VAL A 117 13.79 3.52 23.89
N ARG A 118 14.78 4.00 23.13
CA ARG A 118 15.86 4.85 23.67
C ARG A 118 15.30 6.16 24.23
N PHE A 119 14.36 6.78 23.50
CA PHE A 119 13.69 7.99 23.95
C PHE A 119 12.90 7.76 25.24
N TRP A 120 12.18 6.64 25.34
CA TRP A 120 11.47 6.23 26.54
C TRP A 120 12.41 5.98 27.74
N LYS A 121 13.52 5.25 27.53
CA LYS A 121 14.47 4.94 28.61
C LYS A 121 15.20 6.17 29.15
N HIS A 122 15.39 7.18 28.34
CA HIS A 122 16.19 8.36 28.69
C HIS A 122 15.33 9.64 28.84
N ASP A 123 14.01 9.51 28.70
CA ASP A 123 13.04 10.64 28.79
C ASP A 123 13.47 11.88 27.98
N GLY A 124 14.04 11.64 26.79
CA GLY A 124 14.50 12.73 25.90
C GLY A 124 15.96 13.16 26.11
N HIS A 125 16.62 12.73 27.19
CA HIS A 125 18.01 13.06 27.46
C HIS A 125 19.00 12.28 26.61
N LYS A 126 20.29 12.60 26.73
CA LYS A 126 21.41 11.91 26.07
C LYS A 126 21.26 11.81 24.53
N GLY A 127 20.67 12.80 23.90
CA GLY A 127 20.47 12.84 22.45
C GLY A 127 19.39 11.90 21.92
N SER A 128 18.62 11.23 22.79
CA SER A 128 17.58 10.29 22.39
C SER A 128 16.43 10.96 21.65
N ALA A 129 16.07 12.19 22.00
CA ALA A 129 15.06 12.98 21.27
C ALA A 129 15.51 13.27 19.82
N ARG A 130 16.79 13.65 19.64
CA ARG A 130 17.36 13.90 18.32
C ARG A 130 17.41 12.62 17.48
N GLY A 131 17.75 11.50 18.10
CA GLY A 131 17.77 10.19 17.42
C GLY A 131 16.39 9.80 16.92
N LEU A 132 15.35 9.90 17.76
CA LEU A 132 13.98 9.60 17.38
C LEU A 132 13.46 10.58 16.31
N PHE A 133 13.79 11.87 16.42
CA PHE A 133 13.41 12.87 15.42
C PHE A 133 13.93 12.48 14.03
N TRP A 134 15.23 12.23 13.88
CA TRP A 134 15.81 11.86 12.60
C TRP A 134 15.30 10.50 12.10
N ALA A 135 15.10 9.54 13.00
CA ALA A 135 14.51 8.25 12.64
C ALA A 135 13.10 8.45 12.04
N SER A 136 12.27 9.32 12.65
CA SER A 136 10.93 9.60 12.14
C SER A 136 10.93 10.38 10.81
N VAL A 137 11.91 11.29 10.60
CA VAL A 137 12.06 12.03 9.34
C VAL A 137 12.35 11.10 8.18
N TRP A 138 13.24 10.12 8.36
CA TRP A 138 13.57 9.15 7.31
C TRP A 138 12.53 8.04 7.18
N HIS A 139 11.88 7.67 8.27
CA HIS A 139 10.90 6.59 8.30
C HIS A 139 9.77 6.80 7.28
N LEU A 140 9.14 7.99 7.29
CA LEU A 140 7.98 8.25 6.45
C LEU A 140 8.28 8.18 4.94
N PRO A 141 9.31 8.89 4.41
CA PRO A 141 9.64 8.79 2.99
C PRO A 141 10.00 7.37 2.55
N VAL A 142 10.77 6.65 3.39
CA VAL A 142 11.19 5.28 3.06
C VAL A 142 9.99 4.33 3.02
N VAL A 143 9.11 4.37 4.03
CA VAL A 143 7.91 3.52 4.06
C VAL A 143 6.96 3.85 2.91
N LEU A 144 6.74 5.14 2.59
CA LEU A 144 5.89 5.53 1.46
C LEU A 144 6.52 5.11 0.12
N MET A 145 7.82 5.26 -0.05
CA MET A 145 8.53 4.82 -1.26
C MET A 145 8.43 3.30 -1.44
N LEU A 146 8.65 2.53 -0.36
CA LEU A 146 8.46 1.07 -0.39
C LEU A 146 7.03 0.69 -0.71
N ALA A 147 6.03 1.37 -0.13
CA ALA A 147 4.63 1.13 -0.42
C ALA A 147 4.26 1.44 -1.88
N MET A 148 4.85 2.48 -2.47
CA MET A 148 4.66 2.81 -3.88
C MET A 148 5.32 1.77 -4.79
N LEU A 149 6.57 1.38 -4.51
CA LEU A 149 7.31 0.40 -5.31
C LEU A 149 6.69 -1.00 -5.26
N GLN A 150 6.05 -1.34 -4.14
CA GLN A 150 5.44 -2.66 -3.91
C GLN A 150 3.89 -2.59 -3.94
N LYS A 151 3.35 -1.54 -4.57
CA LYS A 151 1.91 -1.46 -4.84
C LYS A 151 1.51 -2.59 -5.77
N LYS A 152 0.42 -3.28 -5.43
CA LYS A 152 -0.12 -4.38 -6.22
C LYS A 152 -0.34 -3.94 -7.68
N ASP A 153 0.06 -4.78 -8.61
CA ASP A 153 -0.05 -4.55 -10.07
C ASP A 153 0.68 -3.31 -10.63
N MET A 154 1.54 -2.65 -9.85
CA MET A 154 2.28 -1.48 -10.33
C MET A 154 3.25 -1.87 -11.45
N TRP A 155 4.00 -2.95 -11.25
CA TRP A 155 5.01 -3.40 -12.22
C TRP A 155 4.39 -3.93 -13.50
N SER A 156 3.29 -4.66 -13.44
CA SER A 156 2.56 -5.14 -14.62
C SER A 156 2.00 -3.97 -15.43
N ARG A 157 1.43 -2.95 -14.78
CA ARG A 157 0.96 -1.74 -15.44
C ARG A 157 2.08 -0.90 -16.02
N ALA A 158 3.20 -0.74 -15.30
CA ALA A 158 4.36 -0.03 -15.80
C ALA A 158 4.97 -0.75 -17.01
N TRP A 159 5.06 -2.08 -16.96
CA TRP A 159 5.55 -2.89 -18.06
C TRP A 159 4.66 -2.78 -19.30
N LYS A 160 3.34 -2.90 -19.12
CA LYS A 160 2.36 -2.71 -20.19
C LYS A 160 2.42 -1.30 -20.79
N GLY A 161 2.64 -0.29 -19.97
CA GLY A 161 2.76 1.10 -20.45
C GLY A 161 4.02 1.40 -21.24
N VAL A 162 5.12 0.68 -20.98
CA VAL A 162 6.43 0.90 -21.66
C VAL A 162 6.57 0.00 -22.90
N PHE A 163 6.15 -1.26 -22.80
CA PHE A 163 6.37 -2.28 -23.84
C PHE A 163 5.11 -2.64 -24.63
N GLY A 164 3.95 -2.06 -24.31
CA GLY A 164 2.66 -2.41 -24.85
C GLY A 164 2.08 -3.67 -24.20
N GLU A 165 0.78 -3.90 -24.41
CA GLU A 165 0.20 -5.20 -24.06
C GLU A 165 0.73 -6.25 -25.03
N PRO A 166 1.13 -7.45 -24.57
CA PRO A 166 1.29 -8.59 -25.47
C PRO A 166 -0.05 -8.74 -26.20
N ASP A 167 0.04 -8.84 -27.51
CA ASP A 167 -1.11 -8.78 -28.42
C ASP A 167 -2.05 -9.95 -28.14
N GLN A 168 -2.96 -9.78 -27.16
CA GLN A 168 -3.99 -10.80 -26.83
C GLN A 168 -4.90 -11.08 -28.03
N ALA A 169 -4.95 -10.15 -29.00
CA ALA A 169 -5.59 -10.34 -30.27
C ALA A 169 -4.87 -11.41 -31.13
N ALA A 170 -3.54 -11.49 -31.01
CA ALA A 170 -2.77 -12.51 -31.72
C ALA A 170 -2.97 -13.90 -31.08
N GLU A 171 -2.97 -13.99 -29.74
CA GLU A 171 -3.23 -15.28 -29.05
C GLU A 171 -4.65 -15.79 -29.32
N GLY A 172 -5.65 -14.90 -29.28
CA GLY A 172 -7.03 -15.27 -29.61
C GLY A 172 -7.25 -15.69 -31.07
N LEU A 173 -6.46 -15.13 -32.01
CA LEU A 173 -6.50 -15.53 -33.43
C LEU A 173 -5.97 -16.94 -33.63
N TRP A 174 -4.87 -17.34 -32.98
CA TRP A 174 -4.33 -18.71 -33.07
C TRP A 174 -5.29 -19.74 -32.47
N GLU A 175 -5.94 -19.46 -31.34
CA GLU A 175 -6.94 -20.34 -30.75
C GLU A 175 -8.17 -20.56 -31.67
N VAL A 176 -8.64 -19.46 -32.32
CA VAL A 176 -9.78 -19.54 -33.23
C VAL A 176 -9.41 -20.34 -34.50
N GLU A 177 -8.22 -20.11 -35.05
CA GLU A 177 -7.71 -20.82 -36.24
C GLU A 177 -7.53 -22.32 -35.99
N GLU A 178 -7.00 -22.69 -34.81
CA GLU A 178 -6.83 -24.09 -34.38
C GLU A 178 -8.19 -24.80 -34.15
N LEU A 179 -9.17 -24.07 -33.61
CA LEU A 179 -10.55 -24.57 -33.43
C LEU A 179 -11.26 -24.75 -34.77
N GLU A 180 -11.07 -23.86 -35.75
CA GLU A 180 -11.64 -23.99 -37.09
C GLU A 180 -11.01 -25.14 -37.85
N GLU A 181 -9.68 -25.37 -37.73
CA GLU A 181 -8.98 -26.45 -38.35
C GLU A 181 -9.43 -27.80 -37.76
N MET A 182 -9.57 -27.91 -36.43
CA MET A 182 -10.13 -29.11 -35.80
C MET A 182 -11.58 -29.37 -36.18
N ALA A 183 -12.40 -28.34 -36.32
CA ALA A 183 -13.78 -28.46 -36.74
C ALA A 183 -13.89 -28.95 -38.20
N SER A 184 -13.02 -28.47 -39.10
CA SER A 184 -12.98 -28.90 -40.50
C SER A 184 -12.54 -30.36 -40.63
N MET A 185 -11.51 -30.76 -39.87
CA MET A 185 -11.05 -32.18 -39.85
C MET A 185 -12.11 -33.15 -39.33
N THR A 186 -12.89 -32.72 -38.32
CA THR A 186 -13.98 -33.55 -37.78
C THR A 186 -15.15 -33.63 -38.75
N ALA A 187 -15.48 -32.55 -39.48
CA ALA A 187 -16.51 -32.53 -40.50
C ALA A 187 -16.16 -33.46 -41.68
N ASP A 188 -14.91 -33.48 -42.15
CA ASP A 188 -14.44 -34.36 -43.22
C ASP A 188 -14.52 -35.81 -42.80
N LYS A 189 -14.07 -36.18 -41.59
CA LYS A 189 -14.18 -37.53 -41.06
C LYS A 189 -15.64 -38.03 -40.94
N VAL A 190 -16.55 -37.16 -40.54
CA VAL A 190 -17.98 -37.47 -40.47
C VAL A 190 -18.57 -37.63 -41.86
N SER A 191 -18.13 -36.85 -42.85
CA SER A 191 -18.54 -36.96 -44.25
C SER A 191 -18.07 -38.27 -44.85
N GLU A 192 -16.80 -38.67 -44.66
CA GLU A 192 -16.25 -39.94 -45.10
C GLU A 192 -16.98 -41.13 -44.46
N ALA A 193 -17.25 -41.08 -43.16
CA ALA A 193 -17.98 -42.13 -42.47
C ALA A 193 -19.42 -42.26 -42.98
N SER A 194 -20.08 -41.15 -43.31
CA SER A 194 -21.42 -41.14 -43.90
C SER A 194 -21.47 -41.73 -45.30
N GLN A 195 -20.46 -41.48 -46.14
CA GLN A 195 -20.33 -42.06 -47.48
C GLN A 195 -20.04 -43.57 -47.47
N ALA A 196 -19.29 -44.03 -46.44
CA ALA A 196 -19.01 -45.44 -46.25
C ALA A 196 -20.25 -46.26 -45.85
N ILE A 197 -21.19 -45.62 -45.13
CA ILE A 197 -22.45 -46.25 -44.67
C ILE A 197 -23.53 -46.29 -45.79
N HIS A 198 -23.48 -45.34 -46.72
CA HIS A 198 -24.45 -45.25 -47.82
C HIS A 198 -23.73 -45.16 -49.18
N PRO A 199 -23.20 -46.29 -49.74
CA PRO A 199 -22.60 -46.25 -51.05
C PRO A 199 -23.65 -45.94 -52.13
N PRO A 200 -23.29 -45.16 -53.17
CA PRO A 200 -24.24 -44.83 -54.24
C PRO A 200 -24.71 -46.10 -54.93
N ARG A 201 -26.05 -46.29 -54.99
CA ARG A 201 -26.67 -47.37 -55.77
C ARG A 201 -26.36 -47.14 -57.25
N LYS A 202 -25.70 -48.10 -57.83
CA LYS A 202 -25.52 -48.19 -59.32
C LYS A 202 -26.81 -48.54 -60.04
#